data_50d724ce6d99eba3ef0bc7248c78095f
#
_entry.id   50d724ce6d99eba3ef0bc7248c78095f
#
_cell.length_a   1.000
_cell.length_b   1.000
_cell.length_c   1.000
_cell.angle_alpha   90.00
_cell.angle_beta   90.00
_cell.angle_gamma   90.00
#
_symmetry.space_group_name_H-M   'P 1'
#
loop_
_entity.id
_entity.type
_entity.pdbx_description
1 polymer ?
#
loop_
_entity_poly.entity_id
_entity_poly.type
_entity_poly.pdbx_seq_one_letter_code
_entity_poly.pdbx_strand_id
1 'polypeptide(L)'
;MVLVSGIAVVDLIASGLERPARPGELAFCSVRTSVGGHACNVSADLVRLGFPRTQLRAVFPAGRDLFGDFLVRRLGEQGVRVEPVLTDRAPTSLDLILVARGEDRRYHADAGANVEMTASPVLALLERHRPRVFYAGGVGLLGRFDTDLPRVLRLAKELGGLTFVDVVSPYRKGWSFLLKALPATDMFHCNGDEAAALTGERDPARAARALRRLGAANAFVTLGGEGTVAVVAGRLLRIPAFAVRIADPTGAGDAFSAGLIKRVHGLVGRGRGRAAALSAEDWTGALLYASACGAVCATGIGTTTAVDGAKVDALLRTQGKRLARAVTVETAV
;
A
#
# COMPACT_ATOMS: atom_id res chain seq x y z
N MET A 1 15.77 -9.12 -0.81
CA MET A 1 15.58 -7.68 -0.52
C MET A 1 14.25 -7.22 -1.10
N VAL A 2 13.62 -6.24 -0.48
CA VAL A 2 12.43 -5.52 -0.96
C VAL A 2 12.83 -4.09 -1.27
N LEU A 3 12.46 -3.58 -2.45
CA LEU A 3 12.52 -2.16 -2.81
C LEU A 3 11.09 -1.63 -2.84
N VAL A 4 10.80 -0.68 -1.97
CA VAL A 4 9.51 0.00 -1.87
C VAL A 4 9.64 1.36 -2.54
N SER A 5 8.85 1.60 -3.58
CA SER A 5 8.72 2.91 -4.24
C SER A 5 7.28 3.42 -4.10
N GLY A 6 7.08 4.73 -4.03
CA GLY A 6 5.72 5.24 -4.00
C GLY A 6 5.61 6.67 -3.48
N ILE A 7 4.38 7.10 -3.25
CA ILE A 7 4.10 8.40 -2.66
C ILE A 7 4.58 8.48 -1.21
N ALA A 8 5.04 9.67 -0.83
CA ALA A 8 5.37 10.03 0.54
C ALA A 8 4.63 11.32 0.89
N VAL A 9 4.06 11.38 2.08
CA VAL A 9 3.21 12.47 2.54
C VAL A 9 3.51 12.76 4.00
N VAL A 10 3.44 14.01 4.40
CA VAL A 10 3.39 14.38 5.82
C VAL A 10 1.94 14.71 6.18
N ASP A 11 1.39 13.96 7.13
CA ASP A 11 0.04 14.22 7.64
C ASP A 11 0.10 15.25 8.76
N LEU A 12 -0.61 16.34 8.60
CA LEU A 12 -0.87 17.37 9.63
C LEU A 12 -2.29 17.14 10.18
N ILE A 13 -2.38 16.48 11.32
CA ILE A 13 -3.65 16.06 11.91
C ILE A 13 -4.09 17.08 12.96
N ALA A 14 -5.10 17.89 12.63
CA ALA A 14 -5.74 18.83 13.54
C ALA A 14 -6.92 18.16 14.22
N SER A 15 -6.85 17.94 15.54
CA SER A 15 -7.83 17.23 16.35
C SER A 15 -8.32 18.05 17.52
N GLY A 16 -9.45 17.66 18.12
CA GLY A 16 -10.08 18.39 19.23
C GLY A 16 -10.97 19.54 18.77
N LEU A 17 -11.30 19.62 17.49
CA LEU A 17 -12.26 20.56 16.95
C LEU A 17 -13.70 20.11 17.26
N GLU A 18 -14.54 21.03 17.75
CA GLU A 18 -15.99 20.79 17.83
C GLU A 18 -16.61 20.77 16.41
N ARG A 19 -16.13 21.66 15.54
CA ARG A 19 -16.44 21.77 14.11
C ARG A 19 -15.31 22.51 13.40
N PRO A 20 -15.22 22.44 12.08
CA PRO A 20 -14.35 23.35 11.32
C PRO A 20 -14.71 24.82 11.59
N ALA A 21 -13.69 25.68 11.72
CA ALA A 21 -13.90 27.12 11.88
C ALA A 21 -14.62 27.72 10.66
N ARG A 22 -15.52 28.65 10.88
CA ARG A 22 -16.13 29.45 9.80
C ARG A 22 -15.14 30.51 9.33
N PRO A 23 -15.35 31.13 8.15
CA PRO A 23 -14.55 32.26 7.73
C PRO A 23 -14.50 33.37 8.79
N GLY A 24 -13.28 33.80 9.18
CA GLY A 24 -13.06 34.80 10.21
C GLY A 24 -13.07 34.29 11.66
N GLU A 25 -13.39 33.06 11.92
CA GLU A 25 -13.33 32.45 13.26
C GLU A 25 -11.93 31.90 13.58
N LEU A 26 -11.54 32.03 14.85
CA LEU A 26 -10.37 31.33 15.43
C LEU A 26 -10.85 30.12 16.20
N ALA A 27 -10.37 28.93 15.83
CA ALA A 27 -10.59 27.69 16.58
C ALA A 27 -9.24 27.12 17.04
N PHE A 28 -9.17 26.76 18.32
CA PHE A 28 -7.99 26.09 18.88
C PHE A 28 -8.12 24.59 18.70
N CYS A 29 -7.02 23.94 18.34
CA CYS A 29 -6.94 22.49 18.17
C CYS A 29 -5.56 21.97 18.53
N SER A 30 -5.44 20.65 18.68
CA SER A 30 -4.14 19.97 18.79
C SER A 30 -3.67 19.57 17.41
N VAL A 31 -2.45 19.96 17.02
CA VAL A 31 -1.87 19.55 15.75
C VAL A 31 -0.77 18.52 16.00
N ARG A 32 -0.83 17.41 15.25
CA ARG A 32 0.20 16.36 15.26
C ARG A 32 0.71 16.15 13.84
N THR A 33 2.01 15.90 13.73
CA THR A 33 2.66 15.54 12.47
C THR A 33 2.90 14.05 12.43
N SER A 34 2.53 13.39 11.35
CA SER A 34 2.73 11.97 11.13
C SER A 34 3.33 11.72 9.74
N VAL A 35 3.94 10.56 9.58
CA VAL A 35 4.38 10.06 8.28
C VAL A 35 3.23 9.36 7.62
N GLY A 36 2.99 9.65 6.35
CA GLY A 36 1.97 9.05 5.51
C GLY A 36 2.49 8.74 4.11
N GLY A 37 1.63 8.22 3.26
CA GLY A 37 1.94 7.79 1.90
C GLY A 37 2.45 6.35 1.83
N HIS A 38 2.13 5.68 0.73
CA HIS A 38 2.34 4.24 0.55
C HIS A 38 3.79 3.80 0.76
N ALA A 39 4.78 4.54 0.23
CA ALA A 39 6.19 4.16 0.39
C ALA A 39 6.60 4.19 1.87
N CYS A 40 6.16 5.20 2.59
CA CYS A 40 6.52 5.36 3.99
C CYS A 40 5.77 4.36 4.88
N ASN A 41 4.45 4.24 4.69
CA ASN A 41 3.61 3.36 5.49
C ASN A 41 4.00 1.89 5.32
N VAL A 42 4.12 1.40 4.08
CA VAL A 42 4.51 0.02 3.81
C VAL A 42 5.90 -0.29 4.35
N SER A 43 6.85 0.65 4.26
CA SER A 43 8.19 0.45 4.79
C SER A 43 8.19 0.40 6.33
N ALA A 44 7.47 1.29 6.99
CA ALA A 44 7.32 1.30 8.43
C ALA A 44 6.65 0.01 8.94
N ASP A 45 5.58 -0.40 8.28
CA ASP A 45 4.82 -1.60 8.63
C ASP A 45 5.65 -2.88 8.43
N LEU A 46 6.43 -2.99 7.35
CA LEU A 46 7.36 -4.10 7.17
C LEU A 46 8.32 -4.23 8.36
N VAL A 47 8.88 -3.12 8.83
CA VAL A 47 9.76 -3.12 10.02
C VAL A 47 9.01 -3.56 11.26
N ARG A 48 7.81 -3.02 11.51
CA ARG A 48 6.96 -3.36 12.67
C ARG A 48 6.48 -4.80 12.65
N LEU A 49 6.31 -5.36 11.46
CA LEU A 49 6.03 -6.78 11.26
C LEU A 49 7.27 -7.68 11.40
N GLY A 50 8.45 -7.12 11.69
CA GLY A 50 9.69 -7.86 11.88
C GLY A 50 10.38 -8.27 10.57
N PHE A 51 10.16 -7.56 9.47
CA PHE A 51 10.93 -7.77 8.24
C PHE A 51 12.38 -7.29 8.45
N PRO A 52 13.41 -8.02 7.95
CA PRO A 52 14.81 -7.66 8.14
C PRO A 52 15.14 -6.28 7.54
N ARG A 53 15.52 -5.32 8.38
CA ARG A 53 15.84 -3.93 7.98
C ARG A 53 16.95 -3.87 6.92
N THR A 54 17.93 -4.77 6.98
CA THR A 54 19.02 -4.88 6.00
C THR A 54 18.54 -5.27 4.60
N GLN A 55 17.33 -5.82 4.49
CA GLN A 55 16.71 -6.25 3.24
C GLN A 55 15.58 -5.31 2.77
N LEU A 56 15.47 -4.10 3.35
CA LEU A 56 14.45 -3.13 3.02
C LEU A 56 15.08 -1.81 2.59
N ARG A 57 14.62 -1.28 1.46
CA ARG A 57 14.91 0.07 0.99
C ARG A 57 13.63 0.76 0.56
N ALA A 58 13.54 2.06 0.82
CA ALA A 58 12.45 2.92 0.40
C ALA A 58 12.97 4.01 -0.52
N VAL A 59 12.29 4.24 -1.64
CA VAL A 59 12.53 5.35 -2.56
C VAL A 59 11.24 6.12 -2.78
N PHE A 60 11.28 7.42 -2.54
CA PHE A 60 10.12 8.29 -2.67
C PHE A 60 10.54 9.73 -2.96
N PRO A 61 9.66 10.53 -3.61
CA PRO A 61 9.92 11.94 -3.85
C PRO A 61 9.67 12.78 -2.61
N ALA A 62 10.51 13.80 -2.42
CA ALA A 62 10.35 14.79 -1.37
C ALA A 62 10.91 16.15 -1.82
N GLY A 63 10.36 17.23 -1.31
CA GLY A 63 10.93 18.56 -1.45
C GLY A 63 12.22 18.71 -0.63
N ARG A 64 13.08 19.68 -1.01
CA ARG A 64 14.21 20.10 -0.18
C ARG A 64 13.74 21.07 0.89
N ASP A 65 12.93 20.56 1.84
CA ASP A 65 12.29 21.34 2.89
C ASP A 65 12.25 20.56 4.22
N LEU A 66 11.78 21.22 5.28
CA LEU A 66 11.70 20.63 6.63
C LEU A 66 10.85 19.34 6.67
N PHE A 67 9.85 19.22 5.81
CA PHE A 67 8.97 18.06 5.77
C PHE A 67 9.63 16.89 5.04
N GLY A 68 10.42 17.16 4.00
CA GLY A 68 11.27 16.15 3.36
C GLY A 68 12.30 15.58 4.32
N ASP A 69 12.99 16.43 5.06
CA ASP A 69 13.93 16.04 6.11
C ASP A 69 13.24 15.24 7.22
N PHE A 70 12.01 15.64 7.59
CA PHE A 70 11.20 14.92 8.56
C PHE A 70 10.92 13.47 8.12
N LEU A 71 10.46 13.26 6.87
CA LEU A 71 10.18 11.92 6.32
C LEU A 71 11.42 11.04 6.33
N VAL A 72 12.55 11.55 5.81
CA VAL A 72 13.81 10.81 5.74
C VAL A 72 14.29 10.41 7.13
N ARG A 73 14.30 11.36 8.07
CA ARG A 73 14.71 11.11 9.45
C ARG A 73 13.82 10.09 10.14
N ARG A 74 12.48 10.25 10.07
CA ARG A 74 11.52 9.37 10.77
C ARG A 74 11.57 7.93 10.29
N LEU A 75 11.75 7.70 8.99
CA LEU A 75 11.95 6.35 8.46
C LEU A 75 13.33 5.80 8.80
N GLY A 76 14.38 6.65 8.75
CA GLY A 76 15.73 6.28 9.15
C GLY A 76 15.82 5.85 10.63
N GLU A 77 15.12 6.54 11.52
CA GLU A 77 15.03 6.19 12.97
C GLU A 77 14.39 4.79 13.16
N GLN A 78 13.51 4.37 12.26
CA GLN A 78 12.95 3.02 12.27
C GLN A 78 13.89 1.98 11.65
N GLY A 79 15.02 2.41 11.08
CA GLY A 79 16.02 1.56 10.46
C GLY A 79 15.72 1.21 8.99
N VAL A 80 14.83 1.95 8.33
CA VAL A 80 14.61 1.86 6.87
C VAL A 80 15.75 2.58 6.17
N ARG A 81 16.35 1.94 5.15
CA ARG A 81 17.30 2.61 4.24
C ARG A 81 16.53 3.43 3.22
N VAL A 82 16.62 4.75 3.34
CA VAL A 82 15.88 5.71 2.52
C VAL A 82 16.77 6.21 1.39
N GLU A 83 16.22 6.24 0.17
CA GLU A 83 16.82 6.76 -1.06
C GLU A 83 15.88 7.88 -1.59
N PRO A 84 15.89 9.10 -0.98
CA PRO A 84 14.94 10.13 -1.34
C PRO A 84 15.25 10.73 -2.71
N VAL A 85 14.22 10.95 -3.52
CA VAL A 85 14.28 11.70 -4.78
C VAL A 85 13.94 13.15 -4.47
N LEU A 86 14.96 13.93 -4.15
CA LEU A 86 14.79 15.32 -3.73
C LEU A 86 14.57 16.25 -4.93
N THR A 87 13.60 17.17 -4.80
CA THR A 87 13.29 18.19 -5.81
C THR A 87 13.20 19.59 -5.20
N ASP A 88 13.61 20.59 -5.99
CA ASP A 88 13.41 22.01 -5.70
C ASP A 88 12.18 22.59 -6.44
N ARG A 89 11.47 21.76 -7.22
CA ARG A 89 10.35 22.21 -8.08
C ARG A 89 9.02 22.23 -7.35
N ALA A 90 8.88 21.47 -6.27
CA ALA A 90 7.67 21.38 -5.47
C ALA A 90 8.03 21.09 -4.02
N PRO A 91 7.22 21.56 -3.05
CA PRO A 91 7.37 21.21 -1.65
C PRO A 91 7.06 19.71 -1.44
N THR A 92 7.46 19.18 -0.29
CA THR A 92 7.03 17.86 0.16
C THR A 92 5.50 17.81 0.26
N SER A 93 4.90 16.73 -0.22
CA SER A 93 3.45 16.52 -0.18
C SER A 93 2.92 16.54 1.24
N LEU A 94 1.79 17.20 1.44
CA LEU A 94 1.12 17.36 2.74
C LEU A 94 -0.34 16.95 2.65
N ASP A 95 -0.82 16.28 3.72
CA ASP A 95 -2.25 16.12 3.98
C ASP A 95 -2.63 16.90 5.23
N LEU A 96 -3.49 17.91 5.08
CA LEU A 96 -4.14 18.57 6.20
C LEU A 96 -5.41 17.80 6.55
N ILE A 97 -5.41 17.14 7.71
CA ILE A 97 -6.49 16.26 8.16
C ILE A 97 -7.21 16.93 9.31
N LEU A 98 -8.46 17.33 9.11
CA LEU A 98 -9.31 17.91 10.14
C LEU A 98 -10.17 16.82 10.77
N VAL A 99 -10.11 16.73 12.12
CA VAL A 99 -10.87 15.77 12.92
C VAL A 99 -11.80 16.57 13.83
N ALA A 100 -13.07 16.69 13.45
CA ALA A 100 -14.11 17.34 14.23
C ALA A 100 -14.99 16.31 14.95
N ARG A 101 -15.61 16.74 16.06
CA ARG A 101 -16.46 15.87 16.90
C ARG A 101 -17.67 15.38 16.10
N GLY A 102 -17.88 14.07 16.07
CA GLY A 102 -19.06 13.46 15.42
C GLY A 102 -19.07 13.49 13.91
N GLU A 103 -17.97 13.95 13.27
CA GLU A 103 -17.81 13.95 11.83
C GLU A 103 -16.70 12.98 11.40
N ASP A 104 -16.78 12.47 10.17
CA ASP A 104 -15.67 11.81 9.53
C ASP A 104 -14.55 12.82 9.20
N ARG A 105 -13.35 12.32 9.00
CA ARG A 105 -12.17 13.13 8.69
C ARG A 105 -12.32 13.87 7.36
N ARG A 106 -11.81 15.09 7.33
CA ARG A 106 -11.71 15.87 6.09
C ARG A 106 -10.24 15.96 5.69
N TYR A 107 -9.95 15.51 4.47
CA TYR A 107 -8.62 15.50 3.90
C TYR A 107 -8.46 16.64 2.90
N HIS A 108 -7.39 17.42 3.05
CA HIS A 108 -6.98 18.44 2.11
C HIS A 108 -5.53 18.17 1.70
N ALA A 109 -5.36 17.55 0.52
CA ALA A 109 -4.09 17.07 0.05
C ALA A 109 -3.39 18.06 -0.88
N ASP A 110 -2.10 18.31 -0.63
CA ASP A 110 -1.17 18.87 -1.60
C ASP A 110 -0.34 17.73 -2.19
N ALA A 111 -0.44 17.53 -3.50
CA ALA A 111 0.30 16.50 -4.21
C ALA A 111 1.83 16.72 -4.16
N GLY A 112 2.28 17.97 -4.05
CA GLY A 112 3.68 18.34 -3.82
C GLY A 112 4.67 17.60 -4.70
N ALA A 113 5.78 17.17 -4.11
CA ALA A 113 6.86 16.44 -4.79
C ALA A 113 6.46 15.10 -5.40
N ASN A 114 5.30 14.52 -5.01
CA ASN A 114 4.86 13.26 -5.58
C ASN A 114 4.63 13.34 -7.10
N VAL A 115 4.15 14.48 -7.60
CA VAL A 115 3.94 14.67 -9.05
C VAL A 115 5.23 14.93 -9.84
N GLU A 116 6.34 15.16 -9.15
CA GLU A 116 7.67 15.33 -9.76
C GLU A 116 8.44 14.01 -9.89
N MET A 117 7.89 12.90 -9.40
CA MET A 117 8.54 11.59 -9.46
C MET A 117 8.78 11.14 -10.90
N THR A 118 9.99 10.64 -11.15
CA THR A 118 10.41 10.07 -12.44
C THR A 118 10.91 8.64 -12.26
N ALA A 119 10.98 7.88 -13.36
CA ALA A 119 11.43 6.49 -13.33
C ALA A 119 12.95 6.33 -13.13
N SER A 120 13.76 7.31 -13.54
CA SER A 120 15.22 7.17 -13.59
C SER A 120 15.88 6.74 -12.28
N PRO A 121 15.57 7.36 -11.11
CA PRO A 121 16.15 6.92 -9.84
C PRO A 121 15.76 5.48 -9.48
N VAL A 122 14.50 5.09 -9.75
CA VAL A 122 14.01 3.74 -9.46
C VAL A 122 14.67 2.69 -10.36
N LEU A 123 14.84 2.98 -11.65
CA LEU A 123 15.54 2.09 -12.60
C LEU A 123 16.97 1.83 -12.14
N ALA A 124 17.71 2.88 -11.75
CA ALA A 124 19.08 2.74 -11.24
C ALA A 124 19.13 1.88 -9.96
N LEU A 125 18.16 2.03 -9.05
CA LEU A 125 18.08 1.22 -7.83
C LEU A 125 17.72 -0.25 -8.13
N LEU A 126 16.86 -0.51 -9.12
CA LEU A 126 16.53 -1.86 -9.58
C LEU A 126 17.75 -2.57 -10.12
N GLU A 127 18.51 -1.93 -11.02
CA GLU A 127 19.75 -2.49 -11.59
C GLU A 127 20.80 -2.76 -10.52
N ARG A 128 21.01 -1.80 -9.62
CA ARG A 128 22.00 -1.87 -8.54
C ARG A 128 21.70 -2.96 -7.52
N HIS A 129 20.44 -3.12 -7.14
CA HIS A 129 20.06 -3.92 -5.98
C HIS A 129 19.32 -5.22 -6.32
N ARG A 130 18.77 -5.35 -7.53
CA ARG A 130 18.05 -6.54 -8.02
C ARG A 130 17.10 -7.11 -6.95
N PRO A 131 16.08 -6.33 -6.54
CA PRO A 131 15.21 -6.73 -5.44
C PRO A 131 14.40 -7.96 -5.78
N ARG A 132 14.17 -8.84 -4.80
CA ARG A 132 13.27 -9.98 -4.96
C ARG A 132 11.80 -9.56 -5.10
N VAL A 133 11.43 -8.46 -4.45
CA VAL A 133 10.12 -7.82 -4.59
C VAL A 133 10.34 -6.33 -4.82
N PHE A 134 9.76 -5.82 -5.89
CA PHE A 134 9.61 -4.40 -6.17
C PHE A 134 8.15 -4.01 -5.94
N TYR A 135 7.92 -3.07 -5.04
CA TYR A 135 6.61 -2.51 -4.75
C TYR A 135 6.53 -1.08 -5.27
N ALA A 136 5.46 -0.76 -6.00
CA ALA A 136 5.11 0.58 -6.43
C ALA A 136 3.75 0.95 -5.84
N GLY A 137 3.73 1.88 -4.89
CA GLY A 137 2.53 2.27 -4.15
C GLY A 137 2.12 3.71 -4.36
N GLY A 138 0.81 3.97 -4.27
CA GLY A 138 0.24 5.28 -4.57
C GLY A 138 0.33 5.63 -6.06
N VAL A 139 0.38 4.60 -6.90
CA VAL A 139 0.34 4.73 -8.35
C VAL A 139 -0.97 5.39 -8.77
N GLY A 140 -0.86 6.48 -9.52
CA GLY A 140 -1.95 7.42 -9.81
C GLY A 140 -1.58 8.85 -9.42
N LEU A 141 -0.66 9.04 -8.47
CA LEU A 141 -0.22 10.34 -7.97
C LEU A 141 1.27 10.62 -8.23
N LEU A 142 1.99 9.78 -8.97
CA LEU A 142 3.44 9.84 -9.13
C LEU A 142 3.91 10.49 -10.44
N GLY A 143 3.18 11.47 -10.95
CA GLY A 143 3.61 12.27 -12.10
C GLY A 143 4.00 11.42 -13.31
N ARG A 144 5.21 11.67 -13.84
CA ARG A 144 5.75 10.94 -15.02
C ARG A 144 6.09 9.49 -14.73
N PHE A 145 6.40 9.16 -13.47
CA PHE A 145 6.65 7.78 -13.07
C PHE A 145 5.47 6.86 -13.43
N ASP A 146 4.22 7.32 -13.26
CA ASP A 146 3.05 6.52 -13.58
C ASP A 146 3.00 6.15 -15.08
N THR A 147 3.40 7.07 -15.95
CA THR A 147 3.47 6.82 -17.39
C THR A 147 4.59 5.84 -17.75
N ASP A 148 5.72 5.91 -17.03
CA ASP A 148 6.90 5.06 -17.21
C ASP A 148 6.79 3.71 -16.45
N LEU A 149 5.78 3.53 -15.63
CA LEU A 149 5.58 2.34 -14.79
C LEU A 149 5.72 1.02 -15.56
N PRO A 150 5.16 0.86 -16.79
CA PRO A 150 5.34 -0.38 -17.56
C PRO A 150 6.79 -0.73 -17.83
N ARG A 151 7.66 0.27 -18.07
CA ARG A 151 9.10 0.08 -18.26
C ARG A 151 9.78 -0.35 -16.97
N VAL A 152 9.43 0.30 -15.86
CA VAL A 152 9.98 0.00 -14.53
C VAL A 152 9.66 -1.44 -14.11
N LEU A 153 8.40 -1.86 -14.30
CA LEU A 153 7.95 -3.21 -13.95
C LEU A 153 8.62 -4.28 -14.83
N ARG A 154 8.75 -4.03 -16.14
CA ARG A 154 9.46 -4.96 -17.03
C ARG A 154 10.90 -5.15 -16.59
N LEU A 155 11.64 -4.07 -16.32
CA LEU A 155 13.03 -4.18 -15.81
C LEU A 155 13.08 -4.98 -14.51
N ALA A 156 12.18 -4.72 -13.55
CA ALA A 156 12.14 -5.47 -12.30
C ALA A 156 11.96 -6.98 -12.54
N LYS A 157 11.11 -7.36 -13.50
CA LYS A 157 10.89 -8.78 -13.88
C LYS A 157 12.09 -9.38 -14.61
N GLU A 158 12.70 -8.65 -15.53
CA GLU A 158 13.93 -9.07 -16.25
C GLU A 158 15.09 -9.34 -15.28
N LEU A 159 15.17 -8.57 -14.20
CA LEU A 159 16.12 -8.77 -13.11
C LEU A 159 15.75 -9.90 -12.14
N GLY A 160 14.61 -10.60 -12.39
CA GLY A 160 14.14 -11.73 -11.58
C GLY A 160 13.31 -11.35 -10.36
N GLY A 161 12.92 -10.10 -10.22
CA GLY A 161 12.07 -9.60 -9.15
C GLY A 161 10.58 -9.84 -9.41
N LEU A 162 9.79 -9.93 -8.32
CA LEU A 162 8.34 -9.86 -8.36
C LEU A 162 7.89 -8.39 -8.30
N THR A 163 6.87 -8.05 -9.08
CA THR A 163 6.30 -6.72 -9.15
C THR A 163 4.99 -6.65 -8.38
N PHE A 164 4.85 -5.66 -7.52
CA PHE A 164 3.63 -5.37 -6.79
C PHE A 164 3.21 -3.92 -7.01
N VAL A 165 2.01 -3.71 -7.53
CA VAL A 165 1.43 -2.38 -7.77
C VAL A 165 0.25 -2.17 -6.86
N ASP A 166 0.25 -1.04 -6.15
CA ASP A 166 -0.81 -0.57 -5.28
C ASP A 166 -1.20 0.85 -5.71
N VAL A 167 -2.49 1.10 -5.85
CA VAL A 167 -2.96 2.32 -6.50
C VAL A 167 -3.61 3.28 -5.52
N VAL A 168 -3.78 4.51 -5.97
CA VAL A 168 -4.63 5.54 -5.38
C VAL A 168 -5.43 6.18 -6.50
N SER A 169 -6.55 6.80 -6.18
CA SER A 169 -7.34 7.56 -7.16
C SER A 169 -6.45 8.50 -7.97
N PRO A 170 -6.48 8.44 -9.33
CA PRO A 170 -5.55 9.17 -10.17
C PRO A 170 -5.72 10.69 -10.04
N TYR A 171 -4.62 11.40 -9.82
CA TYR A 171 -4.60 12.85 -9.74
C TYR A 171 -4.51 13.48 -11.13
N ARG A 172 -5.52 14.26 -11.52
CA ARG A 172 -5.62 15.01 -12.79
C ARG A 172 -5.42 14.14 -14.05
N LYS A 173 -5.75 12.86 -13.99
CA LYS A 173 -5.69 11.92 -15.12
C LYS A 173 -6.68 10.76 -14.91
N GLY A 174 -6.97 10.01 -15.97
CA GLY A 174 -7.78 8.78 -15.87
C GLY A 174 -6.91 7.54 -15.62
N TRP A 175 -7.53 6.37 -15.60
CA TRP A 175 -6.88 5.07 -15.31
C TRP A 175 -6.12 4.46 -16.50
N SER A 176 -6.20 5.04 -17.72
CA SER A 176 -5.63 4.46 -18.94
C SER A 176 -4.12 4.18 -18.89
N PHE A 177 -3.36 4.97 -18.10
CA PHE A 177 -1.92 4.77 -17.93
C PHE A 177 -1.60 3.40 -17.31
N LEU A 178 -2.48 2.91 -16.42
CA LEU A 178 -2.29 1.66 -15.67
C LEU A 178 -2.50 0.42 -16.55
N LEU A 179 -3.38 0.49 -17.58
CA LEU A 179 -3.67 -0.66 -18.45
C LEU A 179 -2.42 -1.24 -19.12
N LYS A 180 -1.43 -0.40 -19.45
CA LYS A 180 -0.15 -0.82 -20.02
C LYS A 180 0.81 -1.44 -18.99
N ALA A 181 0.57 -1.21 -17.71
CA ALA A 181 1.40 -1.71 -16.61
C ALA A 181 0.91 -3.08 -16.10
N LEU A 182 -0.39 -3.35 -16.14
CA LEU A 182 -0.99 -4.57 -15.61
C LEU A 182 -0.36 -5.87 -16.14
N PRO A 183 -0.02 -6.02 -17.46
CA PRO A 183 0.63 -7.23 -17.95
C PRO A 183 2.03 -7.52 -17.36
N ALA A 184 2.68 -6.50 -16.81
CA ALA A 184 3.96 -6.64 -16.11
C ALA A 184 3.81 -6.70 -14.57
N THR A 185 2.57 -6.78 -14.07
CA THR A 185 2.26 -6.76 -12.63
C THR A 185 1.99 -8.18 -12.12
N ASP A 186 2.83 -8.67 -11.22
CA ASP A 186 2.64 -10.00 -10.60
C ASP A 186 1.60 -9.97 -9.48
N MET A 187 1.51 -8.87 -8.75
CA MET A 187 0.56 -8.62 -7.67
C MET A 187 -0.04 -7.23 -7.85
N PHE A 188 -1.37 -7.13 -7.85
CA PHE A 188 -2.09 -5.88 -7.98
C PHE A 188 -3.07 -5.73 -6.83
N HIS A 189 -2.98 -4.63 -6.08
CA HIS A 189 -3.89 -4.29 -4.99
C HIS A 189 -4.64 -3.00 -5.27
N CYS A 190 -5.91 -2.99 -4.91
CA CYS A 190 -6.77 -1.82 -4.85
C CYS A 190 -7.92 -2.06 -3.85
N ASN A 191 -8.61 -1.02 -3.45
CA ASN A 191 -9.88 -1.13 -2.73
C ASN A 191 -11.06 -1.34 -3.68
N GLY A 192 -12.28 -1.54 -3.12
CA GLY A 192 -13.49 -1.78 -3.91
C GLY A 192 -13.86 -0.63 -4.84
N ASP A 193 -13.72 0.61 -4.39
CA ASP A 193 -14.05 1.80 -5.18
C ASP A 193 -13.06 2.00 -6.34
N GLU A 194 -11.78 1.81 -6.08
CA GLU A 194 -10.73 1.85 -7.11
C GLU A 194 -10.92 0.72 -8.13
N ALA A 195 -11.25 -0.48 -7.67
CA ALA A 195 -11.55 -1.60 -8.54
C ALA A 195 -12.74 -1.30 -9.46
N ALA A 196 -13.82 -0.75 -8.91
CA ALA A 196 -15.00 -0.35 -9.68
C ALA A 196 -14.67 0.77 -10.68
N ALA A 197 -13.91 1.79 -10.27
CA ALA A 197 -13.51 2.89 -11.13
C ALA A 197 -12.59 2.45 -12.28
N LEU A 198 -11.69 1.48 -12.03
CA LEU A 198 -10.75 0.96 -13.02
C LEU A 198 -11.41 -0.02 -14.02
N THR A 199 -12.33 -0.85 -13.54
CA THR A 199 -12.90 -1.96 -14.33
C THR A 199 -14.31 -1.70 -14.84
N GLY A 200 -15.04 -0.75 -14.26
CA GLY A 200 -16.47 -0.55 -14.49
C GLY A 200 -17.37 -1.57 -13.76
N GLU A 201 -16.80 -2.53 -13.04
CA GLU A 201 -17.51 -3.60 -12.35
C GLU A 201 -17.72 -3.26 -10.87
N ARG A 202 -18.96 -3.16 -10.41
CA ARG A 202 -19.28 -2.89 -9.00
C ARG A 202 -19.17 -4.14 -8.12
N ASP A 203 -19.39 -5.33 -8.68
CA ASP A 203 -19.20 -6.58 -7.96
C ASP A 203 -17.69 -6.86 -7.80
N PRO A 204 -17.20 -7.02 -6.57
CA PRO A 204 -15.75 -7.19 -6.33
C PRO A 204 -15.15 -8.42 -6.98
N ALA A 205 -15.93 -9.51 -7.15
CA ALA A 205 -15.45 -10.72 -7.80
C ALA A 205 -15.34 -10.51 -9.31
N ARG A 206 -16.29 -9.81 -9.93
CA ARG A 206 -16.20 -9.42 -11.35
C ARG A 206 -15.05 -8.45 -11.59
N ALA A 207 -14.87 -7.47 -10.69
CA ALA A 207 -13.75 -6.53 -10.75
C ALA A 207 -12.40 -7.26 -10.67
N ALA A 208 -12.21 -8.17 -9.70
CA ALA A 208 -10.98 -8.94 -9.57
C ALA A 208 -10.71 -9.82 -10.82
N ARG A 209 -11.74 -10.45 -11.41
CA ARG A 209 -11.62 -11.17 -12.67
C ARG A 209 -11.29 -10.24 -13.85
N ALA A 210 -11.87 -9.04 -13.88
CA ALA A 210 -11.55 -8.05 -14.91
C ALA A 210 -10.10 -7.59 -14.82
N LEU A 211 -9.58 -7.30 -13.63
CA LEU A 211 -8.17 -6.98 -13.40
C LEU A 211 -7.24 -8.09 -13.90
N ARG A 212 -7.61 -9.34 -13.66
CA ARG A 212 -6.88 -10.49 -14.17
C ARG A 212 -6.89 -10.55 -15.71
N ARG A 213 -8.07 -10.30 -16.35
CA ARG A 213 -8.18 -10.25 -17.84
C ARG A 213 -7.39 -9.08 -18.42
N LEU A 214 -7.27 -7.96 -17.70
CA LEU A 214 -6.46 -6.80 -18.10
C LEU A 214 -4.95 -7.06 -17.95
N GLY A 215 -4.54 -8.19 -17.38
CA GLY A 215 -3.15 -8.65 -17.40
C GLY A 215 -2.47 -8.81 -16.04
N ALA A 216 -3.07 -8.37 -14.94
CA ALA A 216 -2.50 -8.61 -13.61
C ALA A 216 -2.39 -10.11 -13.31
N ALA A 217 -1.23 -10.61 -12.93
CA ALA A 217 -1.06 -12.04 -12.67
C ALA A 217 -1.83 -12.52 -11.42
N ASN A 218 -1.93 -11.68 -10.40
CA ASN A 218 -2.76 -11.86 -9.23
C ASN A 218 -3.38 -10.51 -8.86
N ALA A 219 -4.68 -10.49 -8.54
CA ALA A 219 -5.42 -9.28 -8.20
C ALA A 219 -6.09 -9.42 -6.83
N PHE A 220 -5.96 -8.38 -6.00
CA PHE A 220 -6.48 -8.32 -4.65
C PHE A 220 -7.37 -7.08 -4.51
N VAL A 221 -8.62 -7.27 -4.13
CA VAL A 221 -9.59 -6.19 -3.89
C VAL A 221 -9.98 -6.22 -2.41
N THR A 222 -9.54 -5.24 -1.65
CA THR A 222 -9.89 -5.12 -0.22
C THR A 222 -11.20 -4.36 -0.06
N LEU A 223 -12.05 -4.83 0.87
CA LEU A 223 -13.42 -4.36 1.08
C LEU A 223 -13.66 -3.95 2.55
N GLY A 224 -12.60 -3.56 3.26
CA GLY A 224 -12.67 -3.19 4.67
C GLY A 224 -13.28 -4.29 5.53
N GLY A 225 -14.39 -4.00 6.21
CA GLY A 225 -15.09 -4.95 7.08
C GLY A 225 -15.73 -6.15 6.37
N GLU A 226 -15.81 -6.15 5.04
CA GLU A 226 -16.32 -7.27 4.25
C GLU A 226 -15.20 -8.25 3.84
N GLY A 227 -13.93 -7.91 4.09
CA GLY A 227 -12.78 -8.76 3.85
C GLY A 227 -12.07 -8.48 2.54
N THR A 228 -11.64 -9.52 1.83
CA THR A 228 -10.84 -9.39 0.59
C THR A 228 -11.34 -10.39 -0.44
N VAL A 229 -11.47 -9.94 -1.68
CA VAL A 229 -11.67 -10.79 -2.86
C VAL A 229 -10.38 -10.82 -3.67
N ALA A 230 -9.93 -12.00 -4.04
CA ALA A 230 -8.68 -12.16 -4.78
C ALA A 230 -8.82 -13.15 -5.94
N VAL A 231 -8.15 -12.87 -7.06
CA VAL A 231 -7.92 -13.83 -8.12
C VAL A 231 -6.45 -14.19 -8.13
N VAL A 232 -6.13 -15.43 -7.76
CA VAL A 232 -4.76 -15.93 -7.60
C VAL A 232 -4.66 -17.37 -8.11
N ALA A 233 -3.57 -17.71 -8.79
CA ALA A 233 -3.34 -19.09 -9.29
C ALA A 233 -4.56 -19.68 -10.05
N GLY A 234 -5.29 -18.86 -10.82
CA GLY A 234 -6.50 -19.29 -11.54
C GLY A 234 -7.73 -19.57 -10.67
N ARG A 235 -7.71 -19.18 -9.40
CA ARG A 235 -8.81 -19.32 -8.45
C ARG A 235 -9.30 -17.96 -7.97
N LEU A 236 -10.61 -17.87 -7.70
CA LEU A 236 -11.21 -16.75 -6.98
C LEU A 236 -11.33 -17.14 -5.51
N LEU A 237 -10.73 -16.36 -4.63
CA LEU A 237 -10.78 -16.51 -3.18
C LEU A 237 -11.59 -15.35 -2.56
N ARG A 238 -12.44 -15.69 -1.58
CA ARG A 238 -13.07 -14.70 -0.70
C ARG A 238 -12.56 -14.93 0.71
N ILE A 239 -11.82 -13.96 1.23
CA ILE A 239 -11.23 -13.99 2.57
C ILE A 239 -12.12 -13.15 3.49
N PRO A 240 -12.77 -13.71 4.50
CA PRO A 240 -13.56 -12.94 5.45
C PRO A 240 -12.70 -11.98 6.28
N ALA A 241 -13.30 -10.86 6.70
CA ALA A 241 -12.62 -9.90 7.57
C ALA A 241 -12.38 -10.46 8.98
N PHE A 242 -11.30 -10.02 9.61
CA PHE A 242 -11.09 -10.19 11.05
C PHE A 242 -12.00 -9.26 11.84
N ALA A 243 -12.63 -9.76 12.89
CA ALA A 243 -13.44 -8.96 13.77
C ALA A 243 -12.54 -8.18 14.74
N VAL A 244 -12.53 -6.86 14.60
CA VAL A 244 -11.78 -5.94 15.45
C VAL A 244 -12.62 -4.70 15.76
N ARG A 245 -12.29 -4.01 16.86
CA ARG A 245 -12.84 -2.68 17.11
C ARG A 245 -12.07 -1.66 16.29
N ILE A 246 -12.73 -1.07 15.32
CA ILE A 246 -12.14 -0.06 14.44
C ILE A 246 -12.02 1.26 15.18
N ALA A 247 -10.81 1.82 15.21
CA ALA A 247 -10.53 3.17 15.66
C ALA A 247 -10.27 4.12 14.46
N ASP A 248 -9.51 3.63 13.46
CA ASP A 248 -9.10 4.39 12.29
C ASP A 248 -8.68 3.46 11.16
N PRO A 249 -9.40 3.38 10.04
CA PRO A 249 -9.05 2.48 8.94
C PRO A 249 -7.92 3.01 8.05
N THR A 250 -7.42 4.23 8.28
CA THR A 250 -6.36 4.83 7.45
C THR A 250 -5.08 4.00 7.52
N GLY A 251 -4.49 3.68 6.36
CA GLY A 251 -3.29 2.85 6.27
C GLY A 251 -3.55 1.33 6.32
N ALA A 252 -4.80 0.87 6.47
CA ALA A 252 -5.10 -0.57 6.50
C ALA A 252 -4.73 -1.27 5.18
N GLY A 253 -4.86 -0.60 4.04
CA GLY A 253 -4.40 -1.08 2.73
C GLY A 253 -2.88 -1.20 2.66
N ASP A 254 -2.16 -0.21 3.20
CA ASP A 254 -0.69 -0.24 3.28
C ASP A 254 -0.20 -1.39 4.18
N ALA A 255 -0.85 -1.58 5.34
CA ALA A 255 -0.55 -2.69 6.25
C ALA A 255 -0.86 -4.06 5.62
N PHE A 256 -1.96 -4.17 4.86
CA PHE A 256 -2.27 -5.35 4.06
C PHE A 256 -1.15 -5.62 3.05
N SER A 257 -0.73 -4.61 2.29
CA SER A 257 0.35 -4.72 1.30
C SER A 257 1.68 -5.10 1.95
N ALA A 258 2.03 -4.52 3.09
CA ALA A 258 3.22 -4.88 3.86
C ALA A 258 3.18 -6.34 4.33
N GLY A 259 2.04 -6.79 4.85
CA GLY A 259 1.81 -8.18 5.26
C GLY A 259 1.96 -9.15 4.10
N LEU A 260 1.38 -8.83 2.95
CA LEU A 260 1.45 -9.63 1.73
C LEU A 260 2.90 -9.73 1.22
N ILE A 261 3.62 -8.60 1.14
CA ILE A 261 5.04 -8.55 0.76
C ILE A 261 5.86 -9.47 1.68
N LYS A 262 5.71 -9.35 2.99
CA LYS A 262 6.46 -10.17 3.96
C LYS A 262 6.24 -11.66 3.72
N ARG A 263 4.99 -12.09 3.53
CA ARG A 263 4.66 -13.52 3.33
C ARG A 263 5.15 -14.04 1.99
N VAL A 264 4.88 -13.32 0.91
CA VAL A 264 5.31 -13.72 -0.44
C VAL A 264 6.84 -13.74 -0.56
N HIS A 265 7.53 -12.71 -0.04
CA HIS A 265 9.00 -12.68 -0.01
C HIS A 265 9.57 -13.91 0.71
N GLY A 266 8.97 -14.34 1.83
CA GLY A 266 9.39 -15.52 2.57
C GLY A 266 9.13 -16.83 1.82
N LEU A 267 8.00 -16.96 1.13
CA LEU A 267 7.64 -18.15 0.35
C LEU A 267 8.56 -18.34 -0.86
N VAL A 268 8.77 -17.26 -1.63
CA VAL A 268 9.66 -17.28 -2.81
C VAL A 268 11.12 -17.54 -2.42
N GLY A 269 11.56 -17.03 -1.25
CA GLY A 269 12.92 -17.23 -0.73
C GLY A 269 13.25 -18.66 -0.32
N ARG A 270 12.24 -19.51 -0.11
CA ARG A 270 12.42 -20.93 0.28
C ARG A 270 12.48 -21.90 -0.93
N GLY A 271 12.88 -21.42 -2.10
CA GLY A 271 13.08 -22.26 -3.28
C GLY A 271 11.82 -22.48 -4.15
N ARG A 272 10.72 -21.78 -3.87
CA ARG A 272 9.48 -21.87 -4.68
C ARG A 272 9.48 -20.96 -5.93
N GLY A 273 10.62 -20.38 -6.28
CA GLY A 273 10.97 -19.73 -7.54
C GLY A 273 10.22 -18.42 -7.85
N ARG A 274 9.00 -18.47 -8.35
CA ARG A 274 8.22 -17.31 -8.79
C ARG A 274 6.84 -17.30 -8.14
N ALA A 275 6.17 -16.14 -8.06
CA ALA A 275 4.79 -16.04 -7.56
C ALA A 275 3.81 -16.96 -8.31
N ALA A 276 4.08 -17.25 -9.58
CA ALA A 276 3.31 -18.19 -10.39
C ALA A 276 3.39 -19.66 -9.88
N ALA A 277 4.38 -19.99 -9.05
CA ALA A 277 4.53 -21.31 -8.44
C ALA A 277 3.84 -21.45 -7.08
N LEU A 278 3.25 -20.36 -6.55
CA LEU A 278 2.51 -20.41 -5.29
C LEU A 278 1.15 -21.06 -5.50
N SER A 279 0.85 -22.04 -4.64
CA SER A 279 -0.45 -22.73 -4.64
C SER A 279 -1.58 -21.82 -4.10
N ALA A 280 -2.83 -22.21 -4.33
CA ALA A 280 -3.98 -21.53 -3.73
C ALA A 280 -3.92 -21.50 -2.19
N GLU A 281 -3.35 -22.55 -1.57
CA GLU A 281 -3.13 -22.63 -0.13
C GLU A 281 -2.06 -21.64 0.35
N ASP A 282 -0.93 -21.52 -0.37
CA ASP A 282 0.09 -20.52 -0.10
C ASP A 282 -0.51 -19.09 -0.14
N TRP A 283 -1.33 -18.80 -1.16
CA TRP A 283 -2.03 -17.53 -1.30
C TRP A 283 -3.04 -17.31 -0.19
N THR A 284 -3.83 -18.33 0.17
CA THR A 284 -4.79 -18.25 1.29
C THR A 284 -4.08 -17.86 2.59
N GLY A 285 -2.98 -18.52 2.90
CA GLY A 285 -2.17 -18.21 4.08
C GLY A 285 -1.57 -16.80 4.04
N ALA A 286 -1.10 -16.36 2.86
CA ALA A 286 -0.55 -15.02 2.68
C ALA A 286 -1.62 -13.95 2.82
N LEU A 287 -2.81 -14.15 2.24
CA LEU A 287 -3.93 -13.21 2.29
C LEU A 287 -4.53 -13.11 3.70
N LEU A 288 -4.67 -14.22 4.42
CA LEU A 288 -5.11 -14.19 5.83
C LEU A 288 -4.14 -13.37 6.69
N TYR A 289 -2.83 -13.56 6.50
CA TYR A 289 -1.84 -12.75 7.21
C TYR A 289 -1.94 -11.27 6.85
N ALA A 290 -2.04 -10.95 5.56
CA ALA A 290 -2.20 -9.58 5.06
C ALA A 290 -3.48 -8.91 5.59
N SER A 291 -4.61 -9.63 5.57
CA SER A 291 -5.89 -9.15 6.14
C SER A 291 -5.80 -8.92 7.66
N ALA A 292 -5.05 -9.77 8.39
CA ALA A 292 -4.80 -9.55 9.82
C ALA A 292 -3.96 -8.30 10.07
N CYS A 293 -2.96 -7.99 9.19
CA CYS A 293 -2.19 -6.76 9.28
C CYS A 293 -3.06 -5.52 9.10
N GLY A 294 -3.93 -5.50 8.07
CA GLY A 294 -4.88 -4.41 7.85
C GLY A 294 -5.87 -4.25 9.00
N ALA A 295 -6.38 -5.37 9.55
CA ALA A 295 -7.28 -5.34 10.70
C ALA A 295 -6.59 -4.79 11.95
N VAL A 296 -5.34 -5.19 12.25
CA VAL A 296 -4.57 -4.63 13.37
C VAL A 296 -4.29 -3.14 13.17
N CYS A 297 -3.94 -2.70 11.95
CA CYS A 297 -3.77 -1.27 11.63
C CYS A 297 -5.02 -0.48 12.02
N ALA A 298 -6.20 -0.94 11.65
CA ALA A 298 -7.47 -0.28 11.90
C ALA A 298 -7.84 -0.15 13.41
N THR A 299 -7.13 -0.81 14.32
CA THR A 299 -7.40 -0.71 15.78
C THR A 299 -6.77 0.52 16.44
N GLY A 300 -5.90 1.25 15.76
CA GLY A 300 -5.24 2.45 16.29
C GLY A 300 -5.53 3.69 15.47
N ILE A 301 -5.18 4.85 16.02
CA ILE A 301 -5.27 6.13 15.31
C ILE A 301 -3.94 6.39 14.61
N GLY A 302 -4.00 6.68 13.29
CA GLY A 302 -2.83 6.93 12.44
C GLY A 302 -2.44 5.72 11.60
N THR A 303 -1.70 5.96 10.53
CA THR A 303 -1.50 5.04 9.41
C THR A 303 -0.73 3.76 9.74
N THR A 304 0.20 3.81 10.71
CA THR A 304 1.08 2.67 11.02
C THR A 304 1.19 2.38 12.52
N THR A 305 0.57 3.19 13.38
CA THR A 305 0.83 3.19 14.83
C THR A 305 0.44 1.90 15.53
N ALA A 306 -0.63 1.26 15.09
CA ALA A 306 -1.15 0.02 15.70
C ALA A 306 -0.48 -1.24 15.15
N VAL A 307 0.15 -1.17 13.97
CA VAL A 307 0.76 -2.34 13.32
C VAL A 307 1.89 -2.90 14.20
N ASP A 308 1.79 -4.17 14.53
CA ASP A 308 2.72 -4.88 15.39
C ASP A 308 2.64 -6.39 15.10
N GLY A 309 3.79 -7.03 14.88
CA GLY A 309 3.85 -8.45 14.52
C GLY A 309 3.24 -9.37 15.58
N ALA A 310 3.43 -9.07 16.88
CA ALA A 310 2.87 -9.88 17.96
C ALA A 310 1.35 -9.76 18.04
N LYS A 311 0.79 -8.57 17.77
CA LYS A 311 -0.66 -8.37 17.67
C LYS A 311 -1.26 -9.11 16.48
N VAL A 312 -0.60 -9.08 15.32
CA VAL A 312 -1.02 -9.84 14.13
C VAL A 312 -1.03 -11.34 14.43
N ASP A 313 0.02 -11.87 15.05
CA ASP A 313 0.10 -13.27 15.43
C ASP A 313 -0.96 -13.65 16.47
N ALA A 314 -1.26 -12.77 17.43
CA ALA A 314 -2.33 -12.98 18.41
C ALA A 314 -3.72 -13.05 17.73
N LEU A 315 -3.98 -12.14 16.78
CA LEU A 315 -5.23 -12.12 16.03
C LEU A 315 -5.39 -13.40 15.17
N LEU A 316 -4.31 -13.84 14.52
CA LEU A 316 -4.30 -15.10 13.78
C LEU A 316 -4.50 -16.33 14.66
N ARG A 317 -3.92 -16.37 15.87
CA ARG A 317 -4.14 -17.47 16.81
C ARG A 317 -5.60 -17.56 17.25
N THR A 318 -6.25 -16.43 17.49
CA THR A 318 -7.64 -16.38 18.00
C THR A 318 -8.69 -16.60 16.92
N GLN A 319 -8.51 -16.04 15.73
CA GLN A 319 -9.52 -16.06 14.67
C GLN A 319 -9.10 -16.82 13.40
N GLY A 320 -7.78 -16.96 13.17
CA GLY A 320 -7.24 -17.43 11.89
C GLY A 320 -7.75 -18.82 11.47
N LYS A 321 -7.82 -19.80 12.38
CA LYS A 321 -8.34 -21.15 12.06
C LYS A 321 -9.80 -21.11 11.61
N ARG A 322 -10.64 -20.33 12.29
CA ARG A 322 -12.06 -20.17 11.95
C ARG A 322 -12.20 -19.50 10.58
N LEU A 323 -11.47 -18.42 10.35
CA LEU A 323 -11.53 -17.69 9.08
C LEU A 323 -10.97 -18.52 7.92
N ALA A 324 -9.89 -19.27 8.12
CA ALA A 324 -9.35 -20.16 7.09
C ALA A 324 -10.36 -21.20 6.59
N ARG A 325 -11.21 -21.73 7.50
CA ARG A 325 -12.31 -22.65 7.14
C ARG A 325 -13.47 -21.96 6.42
N ALA A 326 -13.62 -20.65 6.60
CA ALA A 326 -14.66 -19.83 5.98
C ALA A 326 -14.21 -19.21 4.64
N VAL A 327 -12.94 -19.39 4.24
CA VAL A 327 -12.48 -19.00 2.90
C VAL A 327 -13.22 -19.82 1.86
N THR A 328 -13.83 -19.15 0.89
CA THR A 328 -14.38 -19.80 -0.29
C THR A 328 -13.39 -19.75 -1.45
N VAL A 329 -13.31 -20.85 -2.19
CA VAL A 329 -12.43 -20.98 -3.35
C VAL A 329 -13.24 -21.47 -4.53
N GLU A 330 -13.28 -20.65 -5.59
CA GLU A 330 -13.99 -20.93 -6.83
C GLU A 330 -13.00 -20.93 -8.01
N THR A 331 -13.37 -21.50 -9.14
CA THR A 331 -12.58 -21.32 -10.37
C THR A 331 -12.73 -19.87 -10.87
N ALA A 332 -11.62 -19.23 -11.21
CA ALA A 332 -11.64 -17.85 -11.74
C ALA A 332 -11.84 -17.87 -13.28
N VAL A 333 -12.92 -18.45 -13.78
CA VAL A 333 -13.25 -18.45 -15.20
C VAL A 333 -14.00 -17.17 -15.55
#